data_0486c605806944dd86e6aba6b9932575
#
_entry.id   0486c605806944dd86e6aba6b9932575
#
_cell.length_a   1.000
_cell.length_b   1.000
_cell.length_c   1.000
_cell.angle_alpha   90.00
_cell.angle_beta   90.00
_cell.angle_gamma   90.00
#
_symmetry.space_group_name_H-M   'P 1'
#
loop_
_entity.id
_entity.type
_entity.pdbx_description
1 polymer ?
#
loop_
_entity_poly.entity_id
_entity_poly.type
_entity_poly.pdbx_seq_one_letter_code
_entity_poly.pdbx_strand_id
1 'polypeptide(L)'
;MKAKILLLEDDLTLNETIVEFLEEQNFNVTPAYDGEEASELIYEKQFDILLLDVNVPLLNGFELLHEKRKSGVTTPAIYITSLNSMDSLEDGYNSGCDDYIRKPFALKELLFRIESILKREFFHHSKERVKITKEIEYDTNSNMLYVNGEEVLLSTKEALLLKLFLQHKDEAISHEVIYENLWEYEETPSESSLRTYIKNLRKIIGKDRIVSIKKLGYRFSTK
;
A
#
# COMPACT_ATOMS: atom_id res chain seq x y z
N MET A 1 -1.60 14.68 4.81
CA MET A 1 -1.71 14.29 6.25
C MET A 1 -0.78 13.13 6.48
N LYS A 2 -0.21 12.99 7.68
CA LYS A 2 0.58 11.81 8.05
C LYS A 2 -0.36 10.62 8.23
N ALA A 3 -0.03 9.46 7.69
CA ALA A 3 -0.83 8.26 7.94
C ALA A 3 -0.73 7.86 9.43
N LYS A 4 -1.87 7.44 9.99
CA LYS A 4 -2.03 7.09 11.39
C LYS A 4 -1.91 5.58 11.58
N ILE A 5 -1.00 5.18 12.42
CA ILE A 5 -0.68 3.79 12.72
C ILE A 5 -1.06 3.48 14.16
N LEU A 6 -1.78 2.39 14.41
CA LEU A 6 -1.84 1.77 15.73
C LEU A 6 -0.75 0.69 15.79
N LEU A 7 0.07 0.70 16.83
CA LEU A 7 1.06 -0.32 17.11
C LEU A 7 0.71 -1.03 18.42
N LEU A 8 0.37 -2.31 18.35
CA LEU A 8 0.18 -3.19 19.50
C LEU A 8 1.42 -4.06 19.69
N GLU A 9 2.17 -3.84 20.75
CA GLU A 9 3.40 -4.55 21.10
C GLU A 9 3.67 -4.38 22.59
N ASP A 10 3.79 -5.49 23.34
CA ASP A 10 3.96 -5.48 24.80
C ASP A 10 5.43 -5.33 25.24
N ASP A 11 6.40 -5.67 24.39
CA ASP A 11 7.81 -5.38 24.64
C ASP A 11 8.06 -3.87 24.47
N LEU A 12 8.27 -3.18 25.59
CA LEU A 12 8.48 -1.74 25.64
C LEU A 12 9.64 -1.28 24.74
N THR A 13 10.74 -2.02 24.73
CA THR A 13 11.94 -1.64 23.96
C THR A 13 11.68 -1.76 22.46
N LEU A 14 11.01 -2.83 22.04
CA LEU A 14 10.65 -3.02 20.63
C LEU A 14 9.59 -2.01 20.20
N ASN A 15 8.58 -1.76 21.05
CA ASN A 15 7.53 -0.77 20.80
C ASN A 15 8.13 0.62 20.57
N GLU A 16 8.94 1.12 21.52
CA GLU A 16 9.62 2.41 21.40
C GLU A 16 10.49 2.50 20.13
N THR A 17 11.24 1.44 19.85
CA THR A 17 12.11 1.38 18.65
C THR A 17 11.30 1.49 17.35
N ILE A 18 10.15 0.81 17.26
CA ILE A 18 9.27 0.87 16.08
C ILE A 18 8.63 2.26 15.99
N VAL A 19 8.15 2.80 17.12
CA VAL A 19 7.54 4.15 17.16
C VAL A 19 8.54 5.20 16.65
N GLU A 20 9.72 5.28 17.26
CA GLU A 20 10.76 6.24 16.86
C GLU A 20 11.09 6.14 15.37
N PHE A 21 11.34 4.92 14.89
CA PHE A 21 11.66 4.70 13.48
C PHE A 21 10.54 5.14 12.54
N LEU A 22 9.28 4.81 12.82
CA LEU A 22 8.15 5.16 11.96
C LEU A 22 7.82 6.66 12.02
N GLU A 23 8.00 7.30 13.17
CA GLU A 23 7.84 8.76 13.30
C GLU A 23 8.89 9.53 12.50
N GLU A 24 10.14 9.04 12.45
CA GLU A 24 11.19 9.55 11.54
C GLU A 24 10.81 9.43 10.06
N GLN A 25 10.04 8.39 9.70
CA GLN A 25 9.49 8.20 8.34
C GLN A 25 8.19 8.99 8.10
N ASN A 26 7.87 9.94 9.00
CA ASN A 26 6.73 10.85 8.87
C ASN A 26 5.35 10.18 9.02
N PHE A 27 5.25 9.08 9.77
CA PHE A 27 3.99 8.51 10.24
C PHE A 27 3.54 9.14 11.56
N ASN A 28 2.29 8.92 11.95
CA ASN A 28 1.76 9.26 13.27
C ASN A 28 1.39 7.97 13.98
N VAL A 29 2.22 7.53 14.93
CA VAL A 29 2.08 6.25 15.61
C VAL A 29 1.41 6.44 16.96
N THR A 30 0.42 5.59 17.25
CA THR A 30 -0.21 5.47 18.57
C THR A 30 0.16 4.11 19.13
N PRO A 31 1.00 3.99 20.16
CA PRO A 31 1.32 2.73 20.79
C PRO A 31 0.17 2.22 21.67
N ALA A 32 0.06 0.90 21.79
CA ALA A 32 -0.72 0.13 22.74
C ALA A 32 0.14 -1.03 23.26
N TYR A 33 -0.03 -1.41 24.51
CA TYR A 33 0.82 -2.41 25.17
C TYR A 33 0.08 -3.70 25.51
N ASP A 34 -1.23 -3.71 25.35
CA ASP A 34 -2.07 -4.89 25.48
C ASP A 34 -3.27 -4.81 24.53
N GLY A 35 -3.96 -5.94 24.36
CA GLY A 35 -5.06 -6.03 23.40
C GLY A 35 -6.32 -5.27 23.81
N GLU A 36 -6.57 -5.05 25.12
CA GLU A 36 -7.72 -4.27 25.58
C GLU A 36 -7.49 -2.78 25.27
N GLU A 37 -6.32 -2.25 25.59
CA GLU A 37 -5.94 -0.88 25.22
C GLU A 37 -6.04 -0.66 23.70
N ALA A 38 -5.52 -1.58 22.91
CA ALA A 38 -5.63 -1.51 21.45
C ALA A 38 -7.10 -1.54 20.99
N SER A 39 -7.94 -2.35 21.63
CA SER A 39 -9.37 -2.43 21.35
C SER A 39 -10.09 -1.10 21.60
N GLU A 40 -9.79 -0.44 22.71
CA GLU A 40 -10.34 0.87 23.06
C GLU A 40 -9.89 1.94 22.07
N LEU A 41 -8.60 1.97 21.74
CA LEU A 41 -8.05 2.93 20.78
C LEU A 41 -8.68 2.77 19.38
N ILE A 42 -8.92 1.54 18.91
CA ILE A 42 -9.59 1.30 17.61
C ILE A 42 -11.04 1.78 17.64
N TYR A 43 -11.70 1.74 18.80
CA TYR A 43 -13.06 2.25 18.96
C TYR A 43 -13.11 3.79 18.97
N GLU A 44 -12.15 4.43 19.63
CA GLU A 44 -12.14 5.88 19.83
C GLU A 44 -11.55 6.66 18.65
N LYS A 45 -10.62 6.06 17.91
CA LYS A 45 -9.81 6.74 16.88
C LYS A 45 -9.88 5.98 15.55
N GLN A 46 -9.62 6.71 14.47
CA GLN A 46 -9.44 6.13 13.14
C GLN A 46 -7.95 6.00 12.83
N PHE A 47 -7.58 4.83 12.35
CA PHE A 47 -6.24 4.50 11.90
C PHE A 47 -6.26 4.13 10.41
N ASP A 48 -5.15 4.37 9.73
CA ASP A 48 -4.96 4.01 8.32
C ASP A 48 -4.38 2.59 8.19
N ILE A 49 -3.71 2.09 9.25
CA ILE A 49 -3.19 0.71 9.33
C ILE A 49 -3.01 0.29 10.79
N LEU A 50 -3.17 -1.00 11.06
CA LEU A 50 -2.95 -1.64 12.35
C LEU A 50 -1.71 -2.54 12.26
N LEU A 51 -0.77 -2.38 13.19
CA LEU A 51 0.37 -3.27 13.40
C LEU A 51 0.13 -4.01 14.69
N LEU A 52 -0.07 -5.33 14.63
CA LEU A 52 -0.56 -6.11 15.76
C LEU A 52 0.40 -7.25 16.08
N ASP A 53 1.06 -7.20 17.25
CA ASP A 53 1.64 -8.43 17.78
C ASP A 53 0.52 -9.38 18.16
N VAL A 54 0.74 -10.64 17.87
CA VAL A 54 -0.21 -11.71 18.20
C VAL A 54 -0.15 -12.06 19.68
N ASN A 55 1.07 -12.11 20.25
CA ASN A 55 1.29 -12.56 21.61
C ASN A 55 1.39 -11.40 22.59
N VAL A 56 0.27 -10.79 22.91
CA VAL A 56 0.16 -9.70 23.89
C VAL A 56 -0.76 -10.08 25.03
N PRO A 57 -0.64 -9.41 26.21
CA PRO A 57 -1.52 -9.64 27.35
C PRO A 57 -2.99 -9.29 27.08
N LEU A 58 -3.87 -9.85 27.91
CA LEU A 58 -5.31 -9.62 28.01
C LEU A 58 -6.09 -10.13 26.80
N LEU A 59 -6.00 -9.51 25.65
CA LEU A 59 -6.64 -9.91 24.41
C LEU A 59 -5.58 -10.10 23.34
N ASN A 60 -5.40 -11.33 22.81
CA ASN A 60 -4.38 -11.58 21.80
C ASN A 60 -4.72 -10.94 20.45
N GLY A 61 -3.70 -10.69 19.63
CA GLY A 61 -3.85 -9.95 18.36
C GLY A 61 -4.81 -10.60 17.37
N PHE A 62 -4.93 -11.95 17.34
CA PHE A 62 -5.87 -12.65 16.46
C PHE A 62 -7.31 -12.44 16.90
N GLU A 63 -7.59 -12.60 18.19
CA GLU A 63 -8.92 -12.38 18.76
C GLU A 63 -9.34 -10.92 18.58
N LEU A 64 -8.45 -9.98 18.87
CA LEU A 64 -8.69 -8.56 18.68
C LEU A 64 -9.12 -8.25 17.23
N LEU A 65 -8.33 -8.66 16.25
CA LEU A 65 -8.65 -8.36 14.85
C LEU A 65 -9.94 -9.04 14.41
N HIS A 66 -10.16 -10.28 14.81
CA HIS A 66 -11.38 -11.03 14.49
C HIS A 66 -12.64 -10.34 15.06
N GLU A 67 -12.60 -9.86 16.30
CA GLU A 67 -13.71 -9.11 16.90
C GLU A 67 -13.95 -7.78 16.18
N LYS A 68 -12.87 -7.06 15.85
CA LYS A 68 -12.97 -5.79 15.10
C LYS A 68 -13.52 -6.01 13.69
N ARG A 69 -13.12 -7.06 12.99
CA ARG A 69 -13.69 -7.43 11.68
C ARG A 69 -15.19 -7.75 11.78
N LYS A 70 -15.63 -8.49 12.79
CA LYS A 70 -17.05 -8.74 13.05
C LYS A 70 -17.85 -7.46 13.32
N SER A 71 -17.24 -6.45 13.94
CA SER A 71 -17.87 -5.14 14.19
C SER A 71 -17.80 -4.20 12.99
N GLY A 72 -17.23 -4.62 11.84
CA GLY A 72 -17.20 -3.85 10.60
C GLY A 72 -15.95 -2.98 10.40
N VAL A 73 -14.92 -3.13 11.24
CA VAL A 73 -13.63 -2.46 11.04
C VAL A 73 -12.94 -3.06 9.82
N THR A 74 -12.66 -2.23 8.82
CA THR A 74 -12.00 -2.60 7.56
C THR A 74 -10.56 -2.10 7.46
N THR A 75 -10.07 -1.40 8.48
CA THR A 75 -8.69 -0.88 8.53
C THR A 75 -7.70 -2.02 8.27
N PRO A 76 -6.77 -1.90 7.31
CA PRO A 76 -5.80 -2.94 7.01
C PRO A 76 -4.92 -3.25 8.21
N ALA A 77 -4.50 -4.51 8.32
CA ALA A 77 -3.73 -4.99 9.45
C ALA A 77 -2.53 -5.85 9.03
N ILE A 78 -1.38 -5.59 9.65
CA ILE A 78 -0.18 -6.44 9.58
C ILE A 78 0.01 -7.12 10.92
N TYR A 79 0.14 -8.45 10.91
CA TYR A 79 0.59 -9.15 12.10
C TYR A 79 2.11 -9.12 12.23
N ILE A 80 2.57 -8.86 13.46
CA ILE A 80 3.96 -8.98 13.87
C ILE A 80 4.03 -10.19 14.80
N THR A 81 4.74 -11.27 14.45
CA THR A 81 4.63 -12.51 15.22
C THR A 81 5.94 -13.29 15.27
N SER A 82 6.19 -13.96 16.40
CA SER A 82 7.23 -14.97 16.58
C SER A 82 6.75 -16.41 16.29
N LEU A 83 5.46 -16.60 15.95
CA LEU A 83 4.87 -17.92 15.73
C LEU A 83 5.44 -18.61 14.48
N ASN A 84 5.78 -19.89 14.63
CA ASN A 84 6.47 -20.68 13.60
C ASN A 84 5.61 -21.80 12.98
N SER A 85 4.35 -21.97 13.42
CA SER A 85 3.48 -23.05 12.92
C SER A 85 2.62 -22.63 11.74
N MET A 86 2.36 -23.58 10.84
CA MET A 86 1.40 -23.40 9.73
C MET A 86 -0.01 -23.12 10.23
N ASP A 87 -0.42 -23.75 11.34
CA ASP A 87 -1.73 -23.59 11.95
C ASP A 87 -1.97 -22.13 12.39
N SER A 88 -0.92 -21.47 12.93
CA SER A 88 -1.00 -20.04 13.30
C SER A 88 -1.13 -19.10 12.10
N LEU A 89 -0.64 -19.51 10.92
CA LEU A 89 -0.82 -18.76 9.67
C LEU A 89 -2.25 -18.91 9.14
N GLU A 90 -2.86 -20.10 9.23
CA GLU A 90 -4.27 -20.31 8.86
C GLU A 90 -5.20 -19.48 9.76
N ASP A 91 -4.95 -19.44 11.07
CA ASP A 91 -5.69 -18.60 12.01
C ASP A 91 -5.52 -17.10 11.69
N GLY A 92 -4.31 -16.68 11.32
CA GLY A 92 -4.01 -15.32 10.88
C GLY A 92 -4.77 -14.90 9.62
N TYR A 93 -4.79 -15.75 8.59
CA TYR A 93 -5.57 -15.49 7.37
C TYR A 93 -7.08 -15.51 7.64
N ASN A 94 -7.56 -16.42 8.46
CA ASN A 94 -8.97 -16.52 8.83
C ASN A 94 -9.45 -15.33 9.69
N SER A 95 -8.55 -14.66 10.41
CA SER A 95 -8.85 -13.44 11.18
C SER A 95 -8.97 -12.18 10.32
N GLY A 96 -8.60 -12.23 9.04
CA GLY A 96 -8.75 -11.12 8.08
C GLY A 96 -7.60 -10.09 8.09
N CYS A 97 -6.35 -10.52 8.31
CA CYS A 97 -5.17 -9.67 8.11
C CYS A 97 -4.83 -9.50 6.63
N ASP A 98 -4.08 -8.46 6.32
CA ASP A 98 -3.65 -8.11 4.95
C ASP A 98 -2.21 -8.55 4.66
N ASP A 99 -1.38 -8.65 5.70
CA ASP A 99 0.00 -9.14 5.62
C ASP A 99 0.48 -9.59 7.00
N TYR A 100 1.65 -10.23 7.05
CA TYR A 100 2.33 -10.58 8.30
C TYR A 100 3.84 -10.41 8.17
N ILE A 101 4.50 -10.14 9.30
CA ILE A 101 5.96 -10.07 9.41
C ILE A 101 6.42 -10.92 10.59
N ARG A 102 7.48 -11.70 10.39
CA ARG A 102 8.01 -12.60 11.41
C ARG A 102 9.13 -11.94 12.20
N LYS A 103 9.07 -12.03 13.53
CA LYS A 103 10.17 -11.66 14.43
C LYS A 103 11.29 -12.74 14.38
N PRO A 104 12.58 -12.33 14.33
CA PRO A 104 13.09 -10.97 14.21
C PRO A 104 13.01 -10.44 12.77
N PHE A 105 12.77 -9.15 12.60
CA PHE A 105 12.65 -8.48 11.29
C PHE A 105 13.48 -7.19 11.24
N ALA A 106 13.79 -6.74 10.03
CA ALA A 106 14.39 -5.42 9.83
C ALA A 106 13.30 -4.34 9.80
N LEU A 107 13.51 -3.20 10.48
CA LEU A 107 12.56 -2.08 10.47
C LEU A 107 12.23 -1.58 9.06
N LYS A 108 13.21 -1.64 8.14
CA LYS A 108 12.97 -1.33 6.73
C LYS A 108 12.01 -2.30 6.04
N GLU A 109 12.00 -3.57 6.41
CA GLU A 109 11.03 -4.54 5.89
C GLU A 109 9.61 -4.17 6.34
N LEU A 110 9.43 -3.84 7.62
CA LEU A 110 8.16 -3.38 8.15
C LEU A 110 7.68 -2.12 7.40
N LEU A 111 8.57 -1.15 7.19
CA LEU A 111 8.26 0.06 6.44
C LEU A 111 7.75 -0.24 5.02
N PHE A 112 8.44 -1.10 4.26
CA PHE A 112 8.03 -1.47 2.90
C PHE A 112 6.65 -2.15 2.87
N ARG A 113 6.33 -2.99 3.86
CA ARG A 113 5.01 -3.63 3.97
C ARG A 113 3.91 -2.61 4.27
N ILE A 114 4.14 -1.72 5.23
CA ILE A 114 3.23 -0.61 5.57
C ILE A 114 2.94 0.24 4.32
N GLU A 115 3.97 0.71 3.65
CA GLU A 115 3.82 1.52 2.44
C GLU A 115 3.08 0.78 1.33
N SER A 116 3.36 -0.51 1.14
CA SER A 116 2.70 -1.34 0.14
C SER A 116 1.20 -1.46 0.41
N ILE A 117 0.79 -1.65 1.67
CA ILE A 117 -0.62 -1.74 2.06
C ILE A 117 -1.30 -0.39 1.94
N LEU A 118 -0.72 0.67 2.49
CA LEU A 118 -1.30 2.01 2.41
C LEU A 118 -1.46 2.48 0.97
N LYS A 119 -0.52 2.15 0.09
CA LYS A 119 -0.66 2.39 -1.35
C LYS A 119 -1.84 1.64 -1.95
N ARG A 120 -2.04 0.37 -1.60
CA ARG A 120 -3.20 -0.42 -2.05
C ARG A 120 -4.52 0.19 -1.55
N GLU A 121 -4.61 0.50 -0.25
CA GLU A 121 -5.81 1.07 0.37
C GLU A 121 -6.19 2.43 -0.21
N PHE A 122 -5.22 3.30 -0.46
CA PHE A 122 -5.47 4.58 -1.14
C PHE A 122 -6.20 4.38 -2.48
N PHE A 123 -5.95 3.26 -3.17
CA PHE A 123 -6.61 2.88 -4.41
C PHE A 123 -7.93 2.12 -4.21
N HIS A 124 -8.09 1.35 -3.12
CA HIS A 124 -9.31 0.61 -2.82
C HIS A 124 -10.41 1.48 -2.20
N HIS A 125 -10.07 2.49 -1.40
CA HIS A 125 -11.04 3.41 -0.82
C HIS A 125 -11.51 4.51 -1.75
N SER A 126 -10.81 4.77 -2.86
CA SER A 126 -11.39 5.60 -3.91
C SER A 126 -12.44 4.78 -4.67
N LYS A 127 -13.67 4.70 -4.14
CA LYS A 127 -14.87 4.36 -4.93
C LYS A 127 -15.06 5.33 -6.12
N GLU A 128 -14.21 6.33 -6.20
CA GLU A 128 -14.19 7.32 -7.25
C GLU A 128 -13.02 7.06 -8.19
N ARG A 129 -13.33 7.10 -9.47
CA ARG A 129 -12.33 7.08 -10.54
C ARG A 129 -11.32 8.20 -10.31
N VAL A 130 -10.04 7.90 -10.42
CA VAL A 130 -8.98 8.92 -10.33
C VAL A 130 -9.10 9.85 -11.52
N LYS A 131 -9.42 11.12 -11.29
CA LYS A 131 -9.45 12.14 -12.34
C LYS A 131 -8.03 12.49 -12.76
N ILE A 132 -7.73 12.22 -14.03
CA ILE A 132 -6.48 12.61 -14.70
C ILE A 132 -6.64 14.00 -15.31
N THR A 133 -7.78 14.24 -15.99
CA THR A 133 -8.23 15.54 -16.50
C THR A 133 -9.73 15.67 -16.26
N LYS A 134 -10.33 16.77 -16.77
CA LYS A 134 -11.81 16.91 -16.74
C LYS A 134 -12.55 15.85 -17.57
N GLU A 135 -11.87 15.28 -18.56
CA GLU A 135 -12.42 14.36 -19.55
C GLU A 135 -11.89 12.93 -19.37
N ILE A 136 -10.82 12.74 -18.59
CA ILE A 136 -10.12 11.45 -18.45
C ILE A 136 -10.13 11.01 -17.01
N GLU A 137 -10.66 9.82 -16.77
CA GLU A 137 -10.75 9.16 -15.47
C GLU A 137 -10.17 7.75 -15.56
N TYR A 138 -9.54 7.30 -14.52
CA TYR A 138 -8.99 5.94 -14.41
C TYR A 138 -9.56 5.24 -13.19
N ASP A 139 -10.19 4.09 -13.43
CA ASP A 139 -10.65 3.20 -12.37
C ASP A 139 -9.51 2.27 -11.97
N THR A 140 -9.01 2.45 -10.75
CA THR A 140 -7.87 1.71 -10.23
C THR A 140 -8.18 0.27 -9.84
N ASN A 141 -9.48 -0.06 -9.64
CA ASN A 141 -9.93 -1.40 -9.28
C ASN A 141 -10.08 -2.28 -10.53
N SER A 142 -10.74 -1.74 -11.55
CA SER A 142 -10.91 -2.46 -12.82
C SER A 142 -9.74 -2.30 -13.79
N ASN A 143 -8.79 -1.39 -13.51
CA ASN A 143 -7.72 -0.95 -14.40
C ASN A 143 -8.25 -0.39 -15.74
N MET A 144 -9.44 0.22 -15.72
CA MET A 144 -10.10 0.76 -16.90
C MET A 144 -9.89 2.26 -17.01
N LEU A 145 -9.58 2.73 -18.21
CA LEU A 145 -9.48 4.14 -18.54
C LEU A 145 -10.77 4.61 -19.22
N TYR A 146 -11.24 5.77 -18.84
CA TYR A 146 -12.42 6.40 -19.42
C TYR A 146 -12.04 7.76 -20.01
N VAL A 147 -12.47 8.01 -21.24
CA VAL A 147 -12.30 9.30 -21.92
C VAL A 147 -13.69 9.81 -22.32
N ASN A 148 -14.11 10.95 -21.80
CA ASN A 148 -15.48 11.48 -21.96
C ASN A 148 -16.58 10.49 -21.55
N GLY A 149 -16.28 9.62 -20.56
CA GLY A 149 -17.19 8.58 -20.06
C GLY A 149 -17.20 7.28 -20.87
N GLU A 150 -16.51 7.20 -22.01
CA GLU A 150 -16.35 5.99 -22.80
C GLU A 150 -15.10 5.20 -22.39
N GLU A 151 -15.23 3.87 -22.37
CA GLU A 151 -14.12 2.97 -22.02
C GLU A 151 -13.06 2.96 -23.11
N VAL A 152 -11.79 3.09 -22.68
CA VAL A 152 -10.62 2.96 -23.55
C VAL A 152 -9.78 1.79 -23.07
N LEU A 153 -9.66 0.78 -23.93
CA LEU A 153 -8.88 -0.41 -23.64
C LEU A 153 -7.37 -0.09 -23.62
N LEU A 154 -6.74 -0.39 -22.51
CA LEU A 154 -5.30 -0.40 -22.37
C LEU A 154 -4.80 -1.86 -22.40
N SER A 155 -3.60 -2.10 -22.92
CA SER A 155 -2.92 -3.37 -22.67
C SER A 155 -2.57 -3.51 -21.19
N THR A 156 -2.39 -4.75 -20.72
CA THR A 156 -2.03 -5.01 -19.30
C THR A 156 -0.84 -4.19 -18.84
N LYS A 157 0.22 -4.10 -19.67
CA LYS A 157 1.44 -3.34 -19.33
C LYS A 157 1.19 -1.81 -19.34
N GLU A 158 0.32 -1.29 -20.21
CA GLU A 158 -0.07 0.13 -20.21
C GLU A 158 -0.90 0.48 -18.99
N ALA A 159 -1.82 -0.40 -18.59
CA ALA A 159 -2.62 -0.20 -17.38
C ALA A 159 -1.76 -0.22 -16.11
N LEU A 160 -0.83 -1.18 -16.00
CA LEU A 160 0.14 -1.24 -14.88
C LEU A 160 1.03 0.01 -14.84
N LEU A 161 1.53 0.47 -16.01
CA LEU A 161 2.35 1.66 -16.09
C LEU A 161 1.59 2.92 -15.70
N LEU A 162 0.35 3.06 -16.14
CA LEU A 162 -0.51 4.19 -15.75
C LEU A 162 -0.81 4.15 -14.26
N LYS A 163 -1.12 2.98 -13.71
CA LYS A 163 -1.32 2.78 -12.27
C LYS A 163 -0.09 3.21 -11.48
N LEU A 164 1.10 2.77 -11.88
CA LEU A 164 2.38 3.15 -11.26
C LEU A 164 2.58 4.67 -11.29
N PHE A 165 2.30 5.33 -12.42
CA PHE A 165 2.38 6.78 -12.54
C PHE A 165 1.40 7.52 -11.62
N LEU A 166 0.18 7.01 -11.49
CA LEU A 166 -0.83 7.62 -10.61
C LEU A 166 -0.52 7.42 -9.13
N GLN A 167 0.28 6.39 -8.79
CA GLN A 167 0.82 6.16 -7.44
C GLN A 167 1.92 7.16 -7.06
N HIS A 168 2.69 7.62 -8.05
CA HIS A 168 3.85 8.49 -7.88
C HIS A 168 3.67 9.81 -8.65
N LYS A 169 2.53 10.49 -8.39
CA LYS A 169 2.23 11.78 -9.03
C LYS A 169 3.30 12.81 -8.70
N ASP A 170 3.76 13.49 -9.74
CA ASP A 170 4.79 14.54 -9.70
C ASP A 170 6.20 14.06 -9.24
N GLU A 171 6.38 12.77 -9.00
CA GLU A 171 7.66 12.15 -8.67
C GLU A 171 8.32 11.54 -9.91
N ALA A 172 9.64 11.53 -9.94
CA ALA A 172 10.40 10.87 -11.00
C ALA A 172 10.59 9.39 -10.68
N ILE A 173 10.13 8.50 -11.57
CA ILE A 173 10.27 7.06 -11.45
C ILE A 173 11.39 6.59 -12.35
N SER A 174 12.38 5.87 -11.79
CA SER A 174 13.51 5.35 -12.55
C SER A 174 13.09 4.22 -13.52
N HIS A 175 13.92 3.97 -14.53
CA HIS A 175 13.68 2.83 -15.44
C HIS A 175 13.69 1.50 -14.68
N GLU A 176 14.55 1.35 -13.67
CA GLU A 176 14.65 0.14 -12.84
C GLU A 176 13.32 -0.13 -12.12
N VAL A 177 12.79 0.87 -11.41
CA VAL A 177 11.49 0.75 -10.73
C VAL A 177 10.35 0.43 -11.72
N ILE A 178 10.38 1.04 -12.92
CA ILE A 178 9.37 0.74 -13.94
C ILE A 178 9.51 -0.72 -14.42
N TYR A 179 10.72 -1.18 -14.65
CA TYR A 179 10.95 -2.57 -15.10
C TYR A 179 10.52 -3.59 -14.06
N GLU A 180 10.86 -3.38 -12.80
CA GLU A 180 10.45 -4.25 -11.67
C GLU A 180 8.93 -4.35 -11.52
N ASN A 181 8.20 -3.27 -11.82
CA ASN A 181 6.73 -3.26 -11.69
C ASN A 181 5.98 -3.76 -12.93
N LEU A 182 6.57 -3.70 -14.12
CA LEU A 182 5.91 -4.06 -15.37
C LEU A 182 6.25 -5.46 -15.87
N TRP A 183 7.45 -5.97 -15.60
CA TRP A 183 7.90 -7.28 -16.09
C TRP A 183 8.01 -8.28 -14.94
N GLU A 184 7.53 -9.49 -15.18
CA GLU A 184 7.68 -10.61 -14.26
C GLU A 184 9.12 -11.14 -14.27
N TYR A 185 9.51 -11.91 -13.27
CA TYR A 185 10.89 -12.39 -13.09
C TYR A 185 11.43 -13.16 -14.30
N GLU A 186 10.54 -13.85 -15.06
CA GLU A 186 10.92 -14.63 -16.26
C GLU A 186 10.90 -13.80 -17.56
N GLU A 187 10.38 -12.57 -17.51
CA GLU A 187 10.30 -11.69 -18.69
C GLU A 187 11.56 -10.84 -18.83
N THR A 188 12.02 -10.62 -20.05
CA THR A 188 13.12 -9.69 -20.32
C THR A 188 12.58 -8.28 -20.55
N PRO A 189 12.90 -7.30 -19.70
CA PRO A 189 12.52 -5.91 -19.91
C PRO A 189 13.07 -5.37 -21.23
N SER A 190 12.23 -4.63 -21.97
CA SER A 190 12.64 -4.02 -23.24
C SER A 190 12.38 -2.50 -23.21
N GLU A 191 13.45 -1.73 -23.42
CA GLU A 191 13.35 -0.27 -23.52
C GLU A 191 12.46 0.18 -24.68
N SER A 192 12.48 -0.56 -25.79
CA SER A 192 11.63 -0.27 -26.96
C SER A 192 10.15 -0.49 -26.64
N SER A 193 9.82 -1.55 -25.87
CA SER A 193 8.46 -1.81 -25.41
C SER A 193 7.98 -0.72 -24.44
N LEU A 194 8.81 -0.34 -23.47
CA LEU A 194 8.49 0.76 -22.56
C LEU A 194 8.20 2.06 -23.32
N ARG A 195 9.05 2.41 -24.29
CA ARG A 195 8.83 3.61 -25.12
C ARG A 195 7.51 3.53 -25.91
N THR A 196 7.12 2.35 -26.33
CA THR A 196 5.82 2.14 -27.00
C THR A 196 4.66 2.37 -26.06
N TYR A 197 4.69 1.81 -24.84
CA TYR A 197 3.66 2.05 -23.83
C TYR A 197 3.55 3.53 -23.45
N ILE A 198 4.68 4.19 -23.22
CA ILE A 198 4.74 5.65 -22.98
C ILE A 198 4.11 6.43 -24.13
N LYS A 199 4.46 6.08 -25.39
CA LYS A 199 3.91 6.72 -26.57
C LYS A 199 2.38 6.56 -26.66
N ASN A 200 1.87 5.37 -26.38
CA ASN A 200 0.44 5.07 -26.42
C ASN A 200 -0.31 5.82 -25.31
N LEU A 201 0.19 5.76 -24.08
CA LEU A 201 -0.41 6.53 -22.98
C LEU A 201 -0.42 8.03 -23.27
N ARG A 202 0.68 8.60 -23.81
CA ARG A 202 0.75 10.01 -24.19
C ARG A 202 -0.28 10.43 -25.24
N LYS A 203 -0.66 9.53 -26.14
CA LYS A 203 -1.71 9.79 -27.14
C LYS A 203 -3.07 9.97 -26.49
N ILE A 204 -3.34 9.24 -25.40
CA ILE A 204 -4.63 9.23 -24.72
C ILE A 204 -4.71 10.32 -23.66
N ILE A 205 -3.73 10.38 -22.76
CA ILE A 205 -3.78 11.24 -21.57
C ILE A 205 -3.06 12.59 -21.75
N GLY A 206 -2.41 12.80 -22.88
CA GLY A 206 -1.66 14.02 -23.20
C GLY A 206 -0.13 13.86 -23.05
N LYS A 207 0.58 14.50 -23.98
CA LYS A 207 2.05 14.40 -24.04
C LYS A 207 2.73 15.07 -22.84
N ASP A 208 2.12 16.11 -22.31
CA ASP A 208 2.68 16.91 -21.22
C ASP A 208 2.48 16.24 -19.85
N ARG A 209 1.57 15.24 -19.77
CA ARG A 209 1.33 14.47 -18.55
C ARG A 209 2.43 13.45 -18.23
N ILE A 210 3.11 12.91 -19.21
CA ILE A 210 4.23 11.99 -18.99
C ILE A 210 5.51 12.63 -19.52
N VAL A 211 6.31 13.15 -18.61
CA VAL A 211 7.56 13.87 -18.90
C VAL A 211 8.74 12.92 -18.81
N SER A 212 9.60 12.89 -19.81
CA SER A 212 10.86 12.14 -19.76
C SER A 212 11.90 12.90 -18.94
N ILE A 213 12.49 12.24 -17.95
CA ILE A 213 13.57 12.76 -17.12
C ILE A 213 14.88 12.15 -17.62
N LYS A 214 15.76 12.98 -18.18
CA LYS A 214 16.99 12.54 -18.82
C LYS A 214 17.84 11.68 -17.88
N LYS A 215 18.24 10.51 -18.34
CA LYS A 215 19.07 9.51 -17.61
C LYS A 215 18.44 8.91 -16.35
N LEU A 216 17.19 9.21 -16.04
CA LEU A 216 16.52 8.67 -14.86
C LEU A 216 15.31 7.82 -15.26
N GLY A 217 14.35 8.36 -15.96
CA GLY A 217 13.10 7.66 -16.29
C GLY A 217 11.99 8.62 -16.70
N TYR A 218 10.83 8.50 -16.04
CA TYR A 218 9.65 9.29 -16.38
C TYR A 218 8.97 9.84 -15.12
N ARG A 219 8.20 10.91 -15.31
CA ARG A 219 7.37 11.52 -14.27
C ARG A 219 5.98 11.78 -14.82
N PHE A 220 4.97 11.45 -14.06
CA PHE A 220 3.59 11.86 -14.33
C PHE A 220 3.35 13.23 -13.71
N SER A 221 2.96 14.21 -14.54
CA SER A 221 2.68 15.58 -14.09
C SER A 221 1.19 15.79 -13.89
N THR A 222 0.81 16.36 -12.74
CA THR A 222 -0.57 16.74 -12.43
C THR A 222 -0.93 18.14 -12.93
N LYS A 223 0.05 18.92 -13.41
CA LYS A 223 -0.12 20.27 -13.93
C LYS A 223 -0.43 20.31 -15.41
#